data_f34878946dbca298fb8597a77715c121
#
_entry.id   f34878946dbca298fb8597a77715c121
#
_cell.length_a   1.000
_cell.length_b   1.000
_cell.length_c   1.000
_cell.angle_alpha   90.00
_cell.angle_beta   90.00
_cell.angle_gamma   90.00
#
_symmetry.space_group_name_H-M   'P 1'
#
loop_
_entity.id
_entity.type
_entity.pdbx_description
1 polymer ?
#
loop_
_entity_poly.entity_id
_entity_poly.type
_entity_poly.pdbx_seq_one_letter_code
_entity_poly.pdbx_strand_id
1 'polypeptide(L)'
;MSKENSSKHGIPFGWHVPTRRMVTVREVANGRSCNCVCIACGMGLQARQGNIRIWYFAHDGETQCHGAAEAALHHMGKQLIAERGAIYLPKREKSRLIHGLRHVWSETISVDVQRSGLHYLESCSVEKAIVDPASPGVLFRPDLVAMLNGQPIAIEILNTHAVEPEKAAWLAEHGYSLLEIDVNDIGFLPQDQILAALEE
;
A
#
# COMPACT_ATOMS: atom_id res chain seq x y z
N MET A 1 2.88 18.06 -14.27
CA MET A 1 2.46 17.12 -15.33
C MET A 1 1.10 16.57 -14.93
N SER A 2 0.18 16.51 -15.87
CA SER A 2 -1.25 16.63 -15.69
C SER A 2 -1.94 15.45 -14.99
N LYS A 3 -2.81 15.76 -14.02
CA LYS A 3 -3.73 14.85 -13.32
C LYS A 3 -4.84 14.21 -14.20
N GLU A 4 -4.71 14.24 -15.52
CA GLU A 4 -5.77 13.80 -16.45
C GLU A 4 -5.73 12.33 -16.86
N ASN A 5 -4.76 11.53 -16.37
CA ASN A 5 -4.54 10.19 -16.92
C ASN A 5 -5.21 9.04 -16.12
N SER A 6 -5.70 9.31 -14.91
CA SER A 6 -6.32 8.30 -14.04
C SER A 6 -7.69 7.80 -14.54
N SER A 7 -8.39 8.58 -15.37
CA SER A 7 -9.74 8.22 -15.85
C SER A 7 -9.77 7.30 -17.08
N LYS A 8 -8.64 7.10 -17.76
CA LYS A 8 -8.59 6.33 -19.03
C LYS A 8 -8.62 4.81 -18.85
N HIS A 9 -8.27 4.29 -17.69
CA HIS A 9 -8.10 2.84 -17.46
C HIS A 9 -9.19 2.21 -16.59
N GLY A 10 -10.12 3.00 -16.03
CA GLY A 10 -11.19 2.53 -15.15
C GLY A 10 -10.70 2.26 -13.72
N ILE A 11 -11.56 1.67 -12.90
CA ILE A 11 -11.28 1.31 -11.51
C ILE A 11 -10.75 -0.13 -11.49
N PRO A 12 -9.55 -0.40 -10.94
CA PRO A 12 -8.95 -1.73 -11.03
C PRO A 12 -9.60 -2.76 -10.09
N PHE A 13 -10.11 -2.33 -8.93
CA PHE A 13 -10.70 -3.20 -7.91
C PHE A 13 -12.02 -2.64 -7.41
N GLY A 14 -12.92 -3.51 -6.98
CA GLY A 14 -14.20 -3.13 -6.39
C GLY A 14 -14.35 -3.70 -4.97
N TRP A 15 -15.06 -2.99 -4.10
CA TRP A 15 -15.47 -3.52 -2.81
C TRP A 15 -16.70 -4.42 -3.01
N HIS A 16 -16.52 -5.72 -2.86
CA HIS A 16 -17.59 -6.70 -3.00
C HIS A 16 -18.41 -6.79 -1.71
N VAL A 17 -19.63 -6.29 -1.75
CA VAL A 17 -20.50 -6.15 -0.57
C VAL A 17 -20.77 -7.49 0.14
N PRO A 18 -21.08 -8.59 -0.58
CA PRO A 18 -21.37 -9.86 0.08
C PRO A 18 -20.19 -10.47 0.86
N THR A 19 -18.97 -10.38 0.33
CA THR A 19 -17.77 -10.96 0.97
C THR A 19 -17.00 -9.97 1.82
N ARG A 20 -17.36 -8.67 1.74
CA ARG A 20 -16.74 -7.57 2.48
C ARG A 20 -15.23 -7.50 2.27
N ARG A 21 -14.80 -7.61 1.01
CA ARG A 21 -13.40 -7.54 0.60
C ARG A 21 -13.24 -6.85 -0.75
N MET A 22 -12.05 -6.35 -1.02
CA MET A 22 -11.66 -5.90 -2.35
C MET A 22 -11.54 -7.12 -3.27
N VAL A 23 -12.05 -6.98 -4.50
CA VAL A 23 -12.02 -8.05 -5.51
C VAL A 23 -11.56 -7.53 -6.85
N THR A 24 -11.02 -8.42 -7.65
CA THR A 24 -10.74 -8.18 -9.06
C THR A 24 -12.01 -8.31 -9.89
N VAL A 25 -12.01 -7.72 -11.08
CA VAL A 25 -13.14 -7.87 -12.00
C VAL A 25 -13.32 -9.32 -12.48
N ARG A 26 -12.31 -10.19 -12.34
CA ARG A 26 -12.36 -11.61 -12.72
C ARG A 26 -13.08 -12.49 -11.70
N GLU A 27 -13.17 -12.04 -10.46
CA GLU A 27 -13.78 -12.78 -9.35
C GLU A 27 -15.29 -12.60 -9.25
N VAL A 28 -15.87 -11.73 -10.07
CA VAL A 28 -17.29 -11.36 -9.97
C VAL A 28 -18.04 -11.50 -11.29
N ALA A 29 -19.35 -11.50 -11.22
CA ALA A 29 -20.21 -11.52 -12.41
C ALA A 29 -20.09 -10.23 -13.23
N ASN A 30 -20.27 -10.32 -14.54
CA ASN A 30 -20.27 -9.17 -15.45
C ASN A 30 -21.42 -8.19 -15.16
N GLY A 31 -21.19 -6.92 -15.41
CA GLY A 31 -22.18 -5.85 -15.26
C GLY A 31 -22.51 -5.51 -13.80
N ARG A 32 -23.76 -5.12 -13.55
CA ARG A 32 -24.27 -4.75 -12.22
C ARG A 32 -24.35 -5.92 -11.24
N SER A 33 -24.46 -7.13 -11.77
CA SER A 33 -24.51 -8.36 -10.96
C SER A 33 -23.21 -8.66 -10.20
N CYS A 34 -22.16 -7.84 -10.39
CA CYS A 34 -20.92 -7.94 -9.63
C CYS A 34 -21.10 -7.67 -8.13
N ASN A 35 -22.19 -7.04 -7.71
CA ASN A 35 -22.46 -6.62 -6.32
C ASN A 35 -21.30 -5.84 -5.67
N CYS A 36 -20.64 -5.02 -6.47
CA CYS A 36 -19.52 -4.20 -6.02
C CYS A 36 -19.90 -2.72 -5.89
N VAL A 37 -19.23 -2.04 -4.96
CA VAL A 37 -19.32 -0.60 -4.80
C VAL A 37 -17.93 0.03 -4.88
N CYS A 38 -17.88 1.30 -5.25
CA CYS A 38 -16.66 2.10 -5.21
C CYS A 38 -16.28 2.39 -3.75
N ILE A 39 -15.07 2.06 -3.36
CA ILE A 39 -14.61 2.27 -1.99
C ILE A 39 -14.45 3.76 -1.66
N ALA A 40 -14.24 4.63 -2.66
CA ALA A 40 -14.08 6.07 -2.46
C ALA A 40 -15.41 6.81 -2.25
N CYS A 41 -16.46 6.45 -3.00
CA CYS A 41 -17.73 7.20 -2.98
C CYS A 41 -18.96 6.36 -2.62
N GLY A 42 -18.84 5.05 -2.44
CA GLY A 42 -19.94 4.14 -2.13
C GLY A 42 -20.90 3.83 -3.28
N MET A 43 -20.73 4.46 -4.45
CA MET A 43 -21.58 4.21 -5.62
C MET A 43 -21.41 2.79 -6.14
N GLY A 44 -22.52 2.21 -6.64
CA GLY A 44 -22.49 0.92 -7.32
C GLY A 44 -21.50 0.87 -8.48
N LEU A 45 -20.88 -0.25 -8.68
CA LEU A 45 -19.96 -0.52 -9.79
C LEU A 45 -20.58 -1.54 -10.76
N GLN A 46 -20.13 -1.45 -12.00
CA GLN A 46 -20.35 -2.45 -13.04
C GLN A 46 -19.01 -3.07 -13.44
N ALA A 47 -18.92 -4.39 -13.40
CA ALA A 47 -17.79 -5.11 -13.96
C ALA A 47 -17.86 -5.06 -15.49
N ARG A 48 -16.83 -4.56 -16.15
CA ARG A 48 -16.72 -4.46 -17.61
C ARG A 48 -15.79 -5.56 -18.12
N GLN A 49 -16.38 -6.66 -18.59
CA GLN A 49 -15.67 -7.88 -19.00
C GLN A 49 -15.84 -8.13 -20.52
N GLY A 50 -15.66 -7.07 -21.32
CA GLY A 50 -15.76 -7.15 -22.78
C GLY A 50 -14.52 -7.74 -23.44
N ASN A 51 -14.62 -8.07 -24.75
CA ASN A 51 -13.58 -8.75 -25.51
C ASN A 51 -12.55 -7.80 -26.16
N ILE A 52 -12.77 -6.46 -26.09
CA ILE A 52 -11.96 -5.48 -26.84
C ILE A 52 -11.02 -4.69 -25.94
N ARG A 53 -11.44 -4.46 -24.68
CA ARG A 53 -10.66 -3.65 -23.72
C ARG A 53 -10.26 -4.50 -22.52
N ILE A 54 -9.19 -4.07 -21.83
CA ILE A 54 -8.83 -4.60 -20.53
C ILE A 54 -10.05 -4.52 -19.61
N TRP A 55 -10.30 -5.55 -18.83
CA TRP A 55 -11.40 -5.61 -17.89
C TRP A 55 -11.20 -4.66 -16.73
N TYR A 56 -12.25 -3.95 -16.32
CA TYR A 56 -12.20 -2.93 -15.27
C TYR A 56 -13.57 -2.74 -14.64
N PHE A 57 -13.62 -2.06 -13.52
CA PHE A 57 -14.87 -1.56 -12.95
C PHE A 57 -15.16 -0.12 -13.41
N ALA A 58 -16.42 0.16 -13.67
CA ALA A 58 -16.92 1.51 -13.92
C ALA A 58 -18.06 1.82 -12.95
N HIS A 59 -18.24 3.08 -12.59
CA HIS A 59 -19.42 3.49 -11.83
C HIS A 59 -20.71 3.16 -12.59
N ASP A 60 -21.74 2.79 -11.83
CA ASP A 60 -23.08 2.56 -12.36
C ASP A 60 -23.85 3.86 -12.43
N GLY A 61 -23.54 4.69 -13.41
CA GLY A 61 -24.09 6.02 -13.62
C GLY A 61 -23.02 7.11 -13.66
N GLU A 62 -23.47 8.33 -13.91
CA GLU A 62 -22.61 9.50 -13.92
C GLU A 62 -22.21 9.87 -12.49
N THR A 63 -20.92 10.11 -12.28
CA THR A 63 -20.36 10.54 -10.99
C THR A 63 -19.10 11.37 -11.20
N GLN A 64 -18.87 12.33 -10.31
CA GLN A 64 -17.63 13.12 -10.24
C GLN A 64 -16.66 12.53 -9.22
N CYS A 65 -16.63 11.21 -9.06
CA CYS A 65 -15.72 10.53 -8.14
C CYS A 65 -14.27 10.63 -8.64
N HIS A 66 -13.51 11.51 -8.01
CA HIS A 66 -12.06 11.62 -8.21
C HIS A 66 -11.34 10.68 -7.22
N GLY A 67 -10.29 10.01 -7.68
CA GLY A 67 -9.48 9.14 -6.82
C GLY A 67 -10.03 7.71 -6.61
N ALA A 68 -11.05 7.29 -7.35
CA ALA A 68 -11.62 5.95 -7.21
C ALA A 68 -10.60 4.82 -7.47
N ALA A 69 -9.76 4.96 -8.50
CA ALA A 69 -8.72 3.97 -8.81
C ALA A 69 -7.65 3.94 -7.74
N GLU A 70 -7.26 5.10 -7.27
CA GLU A 70 -6.28 5.31 -6.19
C GLU A 70 -6.75 4.68 -4.87
N ALA A 71 -7.97 5.00 -4.43
CA ALA A 71 -8.54 4.39 -3.24
C ALA A 71 -8.65 2.87 -3.35
N ALA A 72 -8.99 2.36 -4.54
CA ALA A 72 -9.09 0.93 -4.79
C ALA A 72 -7.72 0.23 -4.67
N LEU A 73 -6.65 0.83 -5.21
CA LEU A 73 -5.27 0.33 -5.07
C LEU A 73 -4.82 0.31 -3.60
N HIS A 74 -5.03 1.41 -2.90
CA HIS A 74 -4.69 1.56 -1.49
C HIS A 74 -5.37 0.48 -0.62
N HIS A 75 -6.68 0.28 -0.79
CA HIS A 75 -7.40 -0.75 -0.03
C HIS A 75 -7.02 -2.17 -0.43
N MET A 76 -6.76 -2.43 -1.73
CA MET A 76 -6.28 -3.73 -2.18
C MET A 76 -4.89 -4.03 -1.61
N GLY A 77 -3.96 -3.09 -1.61
CA GLY A 77 -2.64 -3.25 -1.01
C GLY A 77 -2.71 -3.62 0.48
N LYS A 78 -3.54 -2.91 1.26
CA LYS A 78 -3.78 -3.26 2.67
C LYS A 78 -4.30 -4.70 2.83
N GLN A 79 -5.29 -5.06 2.04
CA GLN A 79 -5.88 -6.39 2.08
C GLN A 79 -4.86 -7.48 1.75
N LEU A 80 -4.09 -7.32 0.67
CA LEU A 80 -3.09 -8.31 0.25
C LEU A 80 -2.00 -8.53 1.30
N ILE A 81 -1.47 -7.46 1.89
CA ILE A 81 -0.47 -7.57 2.96
C ILE A 81 -1.06 -8.29 4.17
N ALA A 82 -2.29 -7.94 4.58
CA ALA A 82 -2.94 -8.57 5.72
C ALA A 82 -3.28 -10.04 5.47
N GLU A 83 -3.77 -10.40 4.27
CA GLU A 83 -4.12 -11.77 3.89
C GLU A 83 -2.88 -12.65 3.70
N ARG A 84 -1.81 -12.09 3.09
CA ARG A 84 -0.56 -12.82 2.85
C ARG A 84 0.25 -12.99 4.13
N GLY A 85 0.13 -12.06 5.06
CA GLY A 85 0.95 -12.03 6.28
C GLY A 85 2.44 -11.89 5.98
N ALA A 86 2.80 -11.23 4.87
CA ALA A 86 4.19 -11.09 4.43
C ALA A 86 4.36 -9.81 3.60
N ILE A 87 5.57 -9.27 3.61
CA ILE A 87 6.00 -8.12 2.82
C ILE A 87 7.35 -8.40 2.14
N TYR A 88 7.55 -7.86 0.96
CA TYR A 88 8.86 -7.86 0.32
C TYR A 88 9.65 -6.63 0.81
N LEU A 89 10.85 -6.85 1.32
CA LEU A 89 11.74 -5.77 1.72
C LEU A 89 12.97 -5.75 0.80
N PRO A 90 13.37 -4.55 0.30
CA PRO A 90 14.58 -4.42 -0.49
C PRO A 90 15.82 -4.62 0.39
N LYS A 91 16.96 -4.90 -0.27
CA LYS A 91 18.26 -4.91 0.40
C LYS A 91 18.53 -3.53 1.02
N ARG A 92 18.99 -3.53 2.27
CA ARG A 92 19.42 -2.32 2.95
C ARG A 92 20.84 -2.47 3.44
N GLU A 93 21.68 -1.50 3.09
CA GLU A 93 23.06 -1.41 3.53
C GLU A 93 23.26 -0.20 4.43
N LYS A 94 24.10 -0.35 5.46
CA LYS A 94 24.67 0.78 6.19
C LYS A 94 26.13 0.91 5.80
N SER A 95 26.52 2.11 5.39
CA SER A 95 27.92 2.44 5.10
C SER A 95 28.45 3.45 6.09
N ARG A 96 29.69 3.33 6.45
CA ARG A 96 30.40 4.28 7.30
C ARG A 96 31.78 4.55 6.70
N LEU A 97 32.10 5.83 6.56
CA LEU A 97 33.43 6.26 6.19
C LEU A 97 34.35 6.16 7.44
N ILE A 98 35.43 5.40 7.31
CA ILE A 98 36.44 5.24 8.33
C ILE A 98 37.70 5.96 7.85
N HIS A 99 38.27 6.80 8.72
CA HIS A 99 39.53 7.48 8.47
C HIS A 99 40.66 6.76 9.21
N GLY A 100 41.76 6.55 8.51
CA GLY A 100 43.00 6.04 9.12
C GLY A 100 43.65 7.08 10.01
N LEU A 101 44.67 6.66 10.75
CA LEU A 101 45.46 7.55 11.61
C LEU A 101 45.99 8.76 10.82
N ARG A 102 45.74 9.96 11.34
CA ARG A 102 46.14 11.25 10.73
C ARG A 102 45.49 11.52 9.35
N HIS A 103 44.35 10.91 9.05
CA HIS A 103 43.65 11.08 7.75
C HIS A 103 44.49 10.76 6.50
N VAL A 104 45.50 9.89 6.63
CA VAL A 104 46.34 9.47 5.51
C VAL A 104 45.57 8.61 4.49
N TRP A 105 44.54 7.90 4.94
CA TRP A 105 43.64 7.13 4.09
C TRP A 105 42.22 7.14 4.65
N SER A 106 41.26 6.91 3.78
CA SER A 106 39.87 6.72 4.16
C SER A 106 39.26 5.59 3.35
N GLU A 107 38.41 4.80 3.97
CA GLU A 107 37.70 3.68 3.36
C GLU A 107 36.23 3.69 3.78
N THR A 108 35.34 3.38 2.85
CA THR A 108 33.93 3.20 3.15
C THR A 108 33.66 1.73 3.39
N ILE A 109 33.29 1.40 4.62
CA ILE A 109 32.83 0.03 4.96
C ILE A 109 31.30 0.00 4.86
N SER A 110 30.78 -0.93 4.08
CA SER A 110 29.35 -1.19 3.95
C SER A 110 29.00 -2.55 4.54
N VAL A 111 27.92 -2.61 5.29
CA VAL A 111 27.39 -3.83 5.90
C VAL A 111 25.93 -3.97 5.52
N ASP A 112 25.54 -5.15 5.05
CA ASP A 112 24.14 -5.49 4.83
C ASP A 112 23.43 -5.57 6.18
N VAL A 113 22.50 -4.66 6.42
CA VAL A 113 21.66 -4.68 7.63
C VAL A 113 20.32 -5.38 7.40
N GLN A 114 19.97 -5.59 6.13
CA GLN A 114 18.79 -6.31 5.70
C GLN A 114 19.02 -6.93 4.31
N ARG A 115 18.66 -8.20 4.15
CA ARG A 115 18.66 -8.87 2.85
C ARG A 115 17.36 -8.58 2.13
N SER A 116 17.43 -8.46 0.80
CA SER A 116 16.21 -8.43 -0.03
C SER A 116 15.46 -9.76 0.05
N GLY A 117 14.14 -9.71 0.06
CA GLY A 117 13.32 -10.90 0.03
C GLY A 117 11.99 -10.75 0.73
N LEU A 118 11.22 -11.83 0.71
CA LEU A 118 9.94 -11.93 1.38
C LEU A 118 10.16 -12.15 2.88
N HIS A 119 9.52 -11.31 3.69
CA HIS A 119 9.56 -11.37 5.15
C HIS A 119 8.15 -11.62 5.68
N TYR A 120 8.00 -12.68 6.50
CA TYR A 120 6.72 -13.02 7.11
C TYR A 120 6.47 -12.18 8.36
N LEU A 121 5.23 -11.69 8.48
CA LEU A 121 4.76 -10.91 9.61
C LEU A 121 4.23 -11.85 10.70
N GLU A 122 4.65 -11.64 11.95
CA GLU A 122 4.18 -12.43 13.10
C GLU A 122 2.73 -12.07 13.45
N SER A 123 2.34 -10.82 13.20
CA SER A 123 0.97 -10.31 13.29
C SER A 123 0.79 -9.14 12.35
N CYS A 124 -0.45 -8.92 11.90
CA CYS A 124 -0.82 -7.76 11.08
C CYS A 124 -2.22 -7.30 11.44
N SER A 125 -2.42 -6.01 11.59
CA SER A 125 -3.70 -5.38 11.88
C SER A 125 -3.90 -4.16 11.00
N VAL A 126 -5.03 -4.10 10.28
CA VAL A 126 -5.38 -2.97 9.41
C VAL A 126 -5.94 -1.83 10.24
N GLU A 127 -5.49 -0.60 9.97
CA GLU A 127 -5.98 0.65 10.58
C GLU A 127 -6.05 0.64 12.11
N LYS A 128 -5.15 -0.08 12.75
CA LYS A 128 -5.06 -0.12 14.21
C LYS A 128 -4.48 1.19 14.74
N ALA A 129 -5.20 1.84 15.66
CA ALA A 129 -4.70 3.03 16.32
C ALA A 129 -3.52 2.71 17.24
N ILE A 130 -2.47 3.52 17.18
CA ILE A 130 -1.38 3.55 18.14
C ILE A 130 -1.64 4.73 19.06
N VAL A 131 -1.70 4.47 20.36
CA VAL A 131 -1.97 5.48 21.38
C VAL A 131 -0.68 5.76 22.14
N ASP A 132 -0.35 7.03 22.31
CA ASP A 132 0.76 7.43 23.18
C ASP A 132 0.34 7.22 24.66
N PRO A 133 1.05 6.36 25.40
CA PRO A 133 0.76 6.15 26.83
C PRO A 133 0.93 7.41 27.69
N ALA A 134 1.84 8.33 27.28
CA ALA A 134 2.09 9.59 28.00
C ALA A 134 1.06 10.68 27.66
N SER A 135 0.40 10.56 26.49
CA SER A 135 -0.60 11.50 25.98
C SER A 135 -1.76 10.75 25.33
N PRO A 136 -2.69 10.18 26.13
CA PRO A 136 -3.73 9.28 25.59
C PRO A 136 -4.67 9.88 24.54
N GLY A 137 -4.63 11.18 24.32
CA GLY A 137 -5.36 11.88 23.26
C GLY A 137 -4.67 11.89 21.91
N VAL A 138 -3.38 11.55 21.84
CA VAL A 138 -2.60 11.50 20.59
C VAL A 138 -2.75 10.11 19.98
N LEU A 139 -3.46 10.06 18.88
CA LEU A 139 -3.69 8.83 18.11
C LEU A 139 -2.97 8.92 16.78
N PHE A 140 -2.20 7.89 16.50
CA PHE A 140 -1.68 7.63 15.17
C PHE A 140 -2.36 6.40 14.59
N ARG A 141 -2.83 6.46 13.36
CA ARG A 141 -3.50 5.32 12.70
C ARG A 141 -2.82 5.06 11.36
N PRO A 142 -1.79 4.21 11.34
CA PRO A 142 -1.20 3.75 10.10
C PRO A 142 -2.14 2.82 9.33
N ASP A 143 -1.89 2.63 8.05
CA ASP A 143 -2.65 1.69 7.23
C ASP A 143 -2.60 0.27 7.78
N LEU A 144 -1.40 -0.18 8.19
CA LEU A 144 -1.23 -1.44 8.89
C LEU A 144 -0.23 -1.28 10.04
N VAL A 145 -0.46 -2.03 11.09
CA VAL A 145 0.49 -2.28 12.18
C VAL A 145 0.82 -3.76 12.21
N ALA A 146 2.08 -4.10 12.15
CA ALA A 146 2.54 -5.48 12.14
C ALA A 146 3.71 -5.70 13.10
N MET A 147 4.05 -6.97 13.33
CA MET A 147 5.27 -7.38 14.01
C MET A 147 6.18 -8.10 13.03
N LEU A 148 7.44 -7.71 12.97
CA LEU A 148 8.47 -8.30 12.14
C LEU A 148 9.74 -8.54 12.96
N ASN A 149 10.15 -9.80 13.11
CA ASN A 149 11.31 -10.20 13.92
C ASN A 149 11.27 -9.62 15.36
N GLY A 150 10.10 -9.66 15.99
CA GLY A 150 9.88 -9.13 17.34
C GLY A 150 9.87 -7.59 17.43
N GLN A 151 9.91 -6.87 16.31
CA GLN A 151 9.87 -5.40 16.26
C GLN A 151 8.55 -4.91 15.65
N PRO A 152 7.91 -3.89 16.25
CA PRO A 152 6.70 -3.32 15.67
C PRO A 152 7.05 -2.49 14.44
N ILE A 153 6.25 -2.64 13.39
CA ILE A 153 6.37 -1.91 12.13
C ILE A 153 5.02 -1.27 11.78
N ALA A 154 5.04 0.01 11.46
CA ALA A 154 3.94 0.73 10.84
C ALA A 154 4.15 0.71 9.32
N ILE A 155 3.13 0.34 8.58
CA ILE A 155 3.18 0.27 7.11
C ILE A 155 2.16 1.27 6.57
N GLU A 156 2.62 2.14 5.67
CA GLU A 156 1.81 3.12 4.96
C GLU A 156 1.86 2.85 3.46
N ILE A 157 0.71 2.83 2.83
CA ILE A 157 0.60 2.66 1.38
C ILE A 157 0.44 4.03 0.75
N LEU A 158 1.50 4.51 0.11
CA LEU A 158 1.54 5.84 -0.45
C LEU A 158 0.86 5.89 -1.81
N ASN A 159 0.04 6.90 -1.96
CA ASN A 159 -0.64 7.16 -3.22
C ASN A 159 -0.30 8.55 -3.77
N THR A 160 -0.16 9.55 -2.93
CA THR A 160 0.09 10.93 -3.36
C THR A 160 1.08 11.68 -2.48
N HIS A 161 1.23 11.31 -1.23
CA HIS A 161 2.08 12.04 -0.28
C HIS A 161 2.83 11.07 0.62
N ALA A 162 4.13 11.33 0.80
CA ALA A 162 4.95 10.65 1.81
C ALA A 162 4.44 10.97 3.22
N VAL A 163 4.77 10.10 4.16
CA VAL A 163 4.48 10.32 5.57
C VAL A 163 5.17 11.60 6.06
N GLU A 164 4.44 12.44 6.78
CA GLU A 164 4.98 13.68 7.33
C GLU A 164 6.15 13.39 8.29
N PRO A 165 7.23 14.21 8.26
CA PRO A 165 8.42 14.00 9.10
C PRO A 165 8.12 13.89 10.60
N GLU A 166 7.16 14.69 11.10
CA GLU A 166 6.75 14.64 12.50
C GLU A 166 6.13 13.28 12.86
N LYS A 167 5.35 12.73 11.95
CA LYS A 167 4.73 11.42 12.08
C LYS A 167 5.78 10.30 12.12
N ALA A 168 6.76 10.38 11.22
CA ALA A 168 7.88 9.43 11.18
C ALA A 168 8.75 9.51 12.46
N ALA A 169 9.04 10.72 12.94
CA ALA A 169 9.79 10.94 14.17
C ALA A 169 9.04 10.38 15.40
N TRP A 170 7.74 10.65 15.50
CA TRP A 170 6.90 10.13 16.58
C TRP A 170 6.89 8.61 16.62
N LEU A 171 6.73 7.94 15.47
CA LEU A 171 6.80 6.47 15.37
C LEU A 171 8.15 5.93 15.86
N ALA A 172 9.25 6.56 15.43
CA ALA A 172 10.59 6.15 15.83
C ALA A 172 10.82 6.31 17.35
N GLU A 173 10.34 7.40 17.97
CA GLU A 173 10.38 7.63 19.40
C GLU A 173 9.61 6.58 20.21
N HIS A 174 8.52 6.05 19.63
CA HIS A 174 7.70 5.00 20.24
C HIS A 174 8.13 3.58 19.85
N GLY A 175 9.32 3.43 19.23
CA GLY A 175 9.92 2.15 18.91
C GLY A 175 9.35 1.45 17.68
N TYR A 176 8.59 2.15 16.85
CA TYR A 176 8.09 1.62 15.57
C TYR A 176 9.08 1.88 14.44
N SER A 177 9.30 0.87 13.62
CA SER A 177 9.85 1.07 12.27
C SER A 177 8.74 1.54 11.34
N LEU A 178 9.07 2.39 10.35
CA LEU A 178 8.14 2.84 9.31
C LEU A 178 8.56 2.24 7.97
N LEU A 179 7.60 1.65 7.27
CA LEU A 179 7.71 1.23 5.88
C LEU A 179 6.67 1.97 5.06
N GLU A 180 7.11 2.64 4.01
CA GLU A 180 6.26 3.28 3.02
C GLU A 180 6.32 2.46 1.73
N ILE A 181 5.15 2.11 1.19
CA ILE A 181 5.00 1.35 -0.06
C ILE A 181 4.36 2.29 -1.08
N ASP A 182 5.12 2.69 -2.09
CA ASP A 182 4.63 3.58 -3.14
C ASP A 182 3.89 2.78 -4.23
N VAL A 183 2.61 3.09 -4.43
CA VAL A 183 1.76 2.45 -5.43
C VAL A 183 1.38 3.39 -6.59
N ASN A 184 2.02 4.54 -6.71
CA ASN A 184 1.66 5.56 -7.70
C ASN A 184 1.77 5.07 -9.14
N ASP A 185 2.82 4.35 -9.48
CA ASP A 185 3.06 3.87 -10.83
C ASP A 185 2.29 2.58 -11.17
N ILE A 186 1.82 1.87 -10.15
CA ILE A 186 1.12 0.59 -10.30
C ILE A 186 -0.26 0.78 -10.95
N GLY A 187 -0.96 1.87 -10.65
CA GLY A 187 -2.32 2.15 -11.12
C GLY A 187 -2.50 2.26 -12.63
N PHE A 188 -1.40 2.36 -13.40
CA PHE A 188 -1.41 2.42 -14.87
C PHE A 188 -1.20 1.05 -15.54
N LEU A 189 -0.91 0.02 -14.76
CA LEU A 189 -0.69 -1.34 -15.26
C LEU A 189 -2.00 -2.09 -15.51
N PRO A 190 -2.03 -3.09 -16.41
CA PRO A 190 -3.11 -4.06 -16.46
C PRO A 190 -3.34 -4.75 -15.11
N GLN A 191 -4.58 -5.15 -14.83
CA GLN A 191 -4.97 -5.65 -13.51
C GLN A 191 -4.14 -6.84 -12.99
N ASP A 192 -3.79 -7.77 -13.86
CA ASP A 192 -2.90 -8.90 -13.55
C ASP A 192 -1.48 -8.45 -13.19
N GLN A 193 -0.97 -7.41 -13.86
CA GLN A 193 0.31 -6.79 -13.53
C GLN A 193 0.23 -5.95 -12.26
N ILE A 194 -0.91 -5.29 -11.97
CA ILE A 194 -1.12 -4.60 -10.70
C ILE A 194 -1.05 -5.59 -9.54
N LEU A 195 -1.74 -6.72 -9.64
CA LEU A 195 -1.70 -7.75 -8.59
C LEU A 195 -0.28 -8.27 -8.39
N ALA A 196 0.43 -8.61 -9.47
CA ALA A 196 1.82 -9.06 -9.38
C ALA A 196 2.72 -8.01 -8.70
N ALA A 197 2.60 -6.73 -9.09
CA ALA A 197 3.38 -5.65 -8.51
C ALA A 197 3.05 -5.34 -7.03
N LEU A 198 1.82 -5.60 -6.58
CA LEU A 198 1.45 -5.48 -5.17
C LEU A 198 1.90 -6.69 -4.33
N GLU A 199 2.25 -7.79 -4.98
CA GLU A 199 2.72 -9.01 -4.33
C GLU A 199 4.25 -9.11 -4.25
N GLU A 200 4.99 -8.32 -5.01
CA GLU A 200 6.44 -8.16 -4.95
C GLU A 200 6.88 -7.18 -3.87
#